data_02b8c996c235448e0284ae2c77a55b8b
#
_entry.id   02b8c996c235448e0284ae2c77a55b8b
#
_cell.length_a   1.000
_cell.length_b   1.000
_cell.length_c   1.000
_cell.angle_alpha   90.00
_cell.angle_beta   90.00
_cell.angle_gamma   90.00
#
_symmetry.space_group_name_H-M   'P 1'
#
loop_
_entity.id
_entity.type
_entity.pdbx_description
1 polymer ?
#
loop_
_entity_poly.entity_id
_entity_poly.type
_entity_poly.pdbx_seq_one_letter_code
_entity_poly.pdbx_strand_id
1 'polypeptide(L)'
;VSGFASLRLALSAAFLGALLYSPLAGAQSAAAPAQSAITLGPSGLPLPRFVSLKSGRVNSRVGPGANYSVDWMYMKAGLPMEIIQEFDTWRRVRDADGSEGWINQSLLSGRRTAIVAPWQRGKGGQVNLLKGPDKDARVVAIVEPGVMGMIKSCDGQWCEMTLDGHTGWLAQSVVWGAYPGERVKD
;
A
#
# COMPACT_ATOMS: atom_id res chain seq x y z
N VAL A 1 48.27 -59.94 -35.27
CA VAL A 1 48.52 -61.13 -34.48
C VAL A 1 47.49 -61.16 -33.35
N SER A 2 46.45 -61.87 -33.59
CA SER A 2 45.90 -63.06 -32.92
C SER A 2 45.58 -62.93 -31.42
N GLY A 3 44.38 -63.28 -31.09
CA GLY A 3 44.00 -63.70 -29.74
C GLY A 3 42.51 -63.73 -29.49
N PHE A 4 41.82 -64.74 -29.99
CA PHE A 4 40.48 -65.19 -29.64
C PHE A 4 40.43 -65.73 -28.21
N ALA A 5 39.37 -65.41 -27.45
CA ALA A 5 38.82 -66.38 -26.51
C ALA A 5 37.38 -66.03 -26.17
N SER A 6 36.52 -66.88 -26.61
CA SER A 6 35.10 -67.02 -26.22
C SER A 6 34.99 -67.45 -24.74
N LEU A 7 33.91 -67.13 -24.01
CA LEU A 7 33.02 -68.20 -23.46
C LEU A 7 32.02 -67.66 -22.39
N ARG A 8 30.80 -67.96 -22.67
CA ARG A 8 29.69 -68.51 -21.83
C ARG A 8 28.79 -67.56 -21.04
N LEU A 9 27.65 -67.61 -21.55
CA LEU A 9 26.27 -67.51 -21.08
C LEU A 9 26.06 -67.94 -19.63
N ALA A 10 25.41 -67.08 -18.83
CA ALA A 10 24.61 -67.51 -17.69
C ALA A 10 23.36 -66.65 -17.62
N LEU A 11 22.22 -67.20 -17.95
CA LEU A 11 20.89 -66.64 -17.68
C LEU A 11 20.66 -66.64 -16.16
N SER A 12 20.35 -65.50 -15.57
CA SER A 12 19.73 -65.47 -14.28
C SER A 12 18.54 -64.47 -14.38
N ALA A 13 17.36 -65.09 -14.37
CA ALA A 13 16.09 -64.38 -14.30
C ALA A 13 15.94 -63.75 -12.91
N ALA A 14 15.97 -62.41 -12.82
CA ALA A 14 15.60 -61.71 -11.64
C ALA A 14 14.27 -60.97 -11.88
N PHE A 15 13.25 -61.41 -11.19
CA PHE A 15 11.93 -60.76 -11.10
C PHE A 15 12.11 -59.37 -10.47
N LEU A 16 11.94 -58.29 -11.24
CA LEU A 16 11.81 -56.94 -10.74
C LEU A 16 10.34 -56.65 -10.51
N GLY A 17 9.93 -56.67 -9.24
CA GLY A 17 8.65 -56.11 -8.80
C GLY A 17 8.65 -54.59 -8.99
N ALA A 18 7.82 -54.11 -9.92
CA ALA A 18 7.60 -52.69 -10.12
C ALA A 18 6.73 -52.18 -8.99
N LEU A 19 7.34 -51.54 -8.00
CA LEU A 19 6.65 -50.70 -7.02
C LEU A 19 6.15 -49.42 -7.72
N LEU A 20 4.84 -49.35 -7.95
CA LEU A 20 4.16 -48.17 -8.43
C LEU A 20 4.18 -47.08 -7.31
N TYR A 21 5.16 -46.18 -7.35
CA TYR A 21 5.12 -44.96 -6.59
C TYR A 21 4.13 -44.00 -7.25
N SER A 22 2.94 -43.87 -6.66
CA SER A 22 2.02 -42.80 -6.99
C SER A 22 2.51 -41.53 -6.29
N PRO A 23 2.83 -40.42 -7.00
CA PRO A 23 3.09 -39.18 -6.35
C PRO A 23 1.74 -38.63 -5.83
N LEU A 24 1.60 -38.52 -4.51
CA LEU A 24 0.56 -37.68 -3.93
C LEU A 24 0.84 -36.24 -4.37
N ALA A 25 0.08 -35.76 -5.35
CA ALA A 25 0.01 -34.33 -5.66
C ALA A 25 -0.62 -33.61 -4.46
N GLY A 26 0.22 -33.07 -3.60
CA GLY A 26 -0.20 -32.17 -2.54
C GLY A 26 -0.83 -30.94 -3.20
N ALA A 27 -2.15 -30.81 -3.15
CA ALA A 27 -2.85 -29.57 -3.48
C ALA A 27 -2.40 -28.50 -2.49
N GLN A 28 -1.45 -27.64 -2.89
CA GLN A 28 -1.17 -26.40 -2.19
C GLN A 28 -2.39 -25.50 -2.35
N SER A 29 -3.23 -25.51 -1.30
CA SER A 29 -4.29 -24.53 -1.17
C SER A 29 -3.63 -23.14 -1.14
N ALA A 30 -3.78 -22.38 -2.22
CA ALA A 30 -3.39 -20.98 -2.25
C ALA A 30 -4.19 -20.27 -1.16
N ALA A 31 -3.52 -19.90 -0.08
CA ALA A 31 -4.12 -19.09 0.97
C ALA A 31 -4.64 -17.80 0.32
N ALA A 32 -5.95 -17.60 0.34
CA ALA A 32 -6.55 -16.33 -0.03
C ALA A 32 -5.87 -15.22 0.78
N PRO A 33 -5.61 -14.03 0.18
CA PRO A 33 -5.02 -12.92 0.93
C PRO A 33 -5.91 -12.65 2.15
N ALA A 34 -5.32 -12.74 3.33
CA ALA A 34 -6.00 -12.46 4.59
C ALA A 34 -6.54 -11.02 4.48
N GLN A 35 -7.86 -10.89 4.38
CA GLN A 35 -8.52 -9.61 4.54
C GLN A 35 -8.19 -9.16 5.96
N SER A 36 -7.36 -8.13 6.08
CA SER A 36 -7.01 -7.54 7.37
C SER A 36 -8.31 -7.16 8.06
N ALA A 37 -8.63 -7.84 9.17
CA ALA A 37 -9.82 -7.54 9.95
C ALA A 37 -9.77 -6.05 10.32
N ILE A 38 -10.82 -5.30 9.96
CA ILE A 38 -10.94 -3.89 10.32
C ILE A 38 -11.03 -3.84 11.84
N THR A 39 -9.99 -3.31 12.48
CA THR A 39 -9.99 -3.07 13.93
C THR A 39 -10.58 -1.68 14.19
N LEU A 40 -11.58 -1.59 15.08
CA LEU A 40 -12.10 -0.29 15.50
C LEU A 40 -11.25 0.26 16.64
N GLY A 41 -10.88 1.53 16.53
CA GLY A 41 -10.22 2.26 17.61
C GLY A 41 -11.18 2.67 18.73
N PRO A 42 -10.67 3.25 19.83
CA PRO A 42 -11.49 3.79 20.92
C PRO A 42 -12.54 4.82 20.50
N SER A 43 -12.32 5.53 19.39
CA SER A 43 -13.30 6.46 18.80
C SER A 43 -14.44 5.78 18.05
N GLY A 44 -14.44 4.45 17.93
CA GLY A 44 -15.38 3.68 17.10
C GLY A 44 -15.09 3.74 15.60
N LEU A 45 -14.01 4.40 15.20
CA LEU A 45 -13.59 4.50 13.79
C LEU A 45 -12.55 3.44 13.44
N PRO A 46 -12.47 3.02 12.16
CA PRO A 46 -11.48 2.06 11.71
C PRO A 46 -10.04 2.48 12.00
N LEU A 47 -9.19 1.51 12.31
CA LEU A 47 -7.75 1.64 12.37
C LEU A 47 -7.11 0.56 11.49
N PRO A 48 -6.12 0.92 10.65
CA PRO A 48 -5.69 2.29 10.36
C PRO A 48 -6.70 3.04 9.48
N ARG A 49 -6.57 4.38 9.41
CA ARG A 49 -7.38 5.22 8.50
C ARG A 49 -6.65 6.50 8.09
N PHE A 50 -6.96 7.02 6.92
CA PHE A 50 -6.40 8.27 6.44
C PHE A 50 -7.22 9.50 6.88
N VAL A 51 -6.51 10.55 7.21
CA VAL A 51 -6.98 11.90 7.54
C VAL A 51 -6.04 12.94 6.92
N SER A 52 -6.29 14.22 7.12
CA SER A 52 -5.36 15.28 6.71
C SER A 52 -5.12 16.31 7.81
N LEU A 53 -4.01 17.04 7.74
CA LEU A 53 -3.71 18.15 8.65
C LEU A 53 -4.62 19.33 8.35
N LYS A 54 -5.20 19.95 9.39
CA LYS A 54 -6.05 21.15 9.26
C LYS A 54 -5.25 22.40 8.95
N SER A 55 -4.03 22.51 9.48
CA SER A 55 -3.25 23.75 9.40
C SER A 55 -1.83 23.49 8.86
N GLY A 56 -1.17 24.57 8.44
CA GLY A 56 0.21 24.54 7.95
C GLY A 56 1.27 24.55 9.07
N ARG A 57 0.88 24.49 10.35
CA ARG A 57 1.81 24.33 11.48
C ARG A 57 1.22 23.35 12.47
N VAL A 58 1.75 22.13 12.48
CA VAL A 58 1.29 21.05 13.34
C VAL A 58 2.47 20.36 13.97
N ASN A 59 2.55 20.40 15.30
CA ASN A 59 3.56 19.68 16.05
C ASN A 59 3.18 18.21 16.17
N SER A 60 4.11 17.35 15.83
CA SER A 60 4.12 15.93 16.14
C SER A 60 5.00 15.71 17.37
N ARG A 61 4.52 14.90 18.31
CA ARG A 61 5.19 14.66 19.60
C ARG A 61 5.58 13.21 19.76
N VAL A 62 6.55 12.96 20.64
CA VAL A 62 7.01 11.58 20.95
C VAL A 62 5.99 10.77 21.76
N GLY A 63 4.96 11.42 22.34
CA GLY A 63 3.92 10.75 23.14
C GLY A 63 2.58 11.47 23.12
N PRO A 64 1.52 10.81 23.64
CA PRO A 64 0.14 11.29 23.59
C PRO A 64 -0.18 12.30 24.69
N GLY A 65 0.38 13.52 24.59
CA GLY A 65 0.13 14.58 25.57
C GLY A 65 0.89 15.85 25.23
N ALA A 66 0.40 16.99 25.71
CA ALA A 66 1.02 18.31 25.50
C ALA A 66 2.38 18.45 26.24
N ASN A 67 2.60 17.66 27.26
CA ASN A 67 3.83 17.58 28.05
C ASN A 67 4.96 16.79 27.40
N TYR A 68 4.66 16.00 26.34
CA TYR A 68 5.69 15.31 25.58
C TYR A 68 6.43 16.25 24.64
N SER A 69 7.72 16.01 24.45
CA SER A 69 8.56 16.80 23.54
C SER A 69 8.01 16.76 22.10
N VAL A 70 8.17 17.91 21.43
CA VAL A 70 7.95 17.97 19.98
C VAL A 70 9.12 17.31 19.29
N ASP A 71 8.82 16.32 18.45
CA ASP A 71 9.78 15.59 17.63
C ASP A 71 9.90 16.21 16.25
N TRP A 72 8.76 16.55 15.66
CA TRP A 72 8.67 17.09 14.31
C TRP A 72 7.60 18.17 14.18
N MET A 73 7.78 19.12 13.24
CA MET A 73 6.79 20.13 12.90
C MET A 73 6.45 20.06 11.42
N TYR A 74 5.20 19.71 11.11
CA TYR A 74 4.69 19.75 9.74
C TYR A 74 4.31 21.18 9.37
N MET A 75 4.76 21.61 8.18
CA MET A 75 4.62 23.00 7.72
C MET A 75 3.64 23.17 6.55
N LYS A 76 2.80 22.16 6.27
CA LYS A 76 1.86 22.20 5.14
C LYS A 76 0.48 21.71 5.56
N ALA A 77 -0.55 22.54 5.35
CA ALA A 77 -1.93 22.12 5.52
C ALA A 77 -2.33 21.09 4.48
N GLY A 78 -3.27 20.22 4.83
CA GLY A 78 -3.78 19.19 3.94
C GLY A 78 -2.85 17.98 3.75
N LEU A 79 -1.68 17.93 4.42
CA LEU A 79 -0.86 16.71 4.35
C LEU A 79 -1.67 15.50 4.77
N PRO A 80 -1.74 14.43 3.96
CA PRO A 80 -2.36 13.20 4.36
C PRO A 80 -1.57 12.57 5.51
N MET A 81 -2.28 11.94 6.43
CA MET A 81 -1.74 11.22 7.57
C MET A 81 -2.52 9.94 7.77
N GLU A 82 -1.84 8.85 8.07
CA GLU A 82 -2.45 7.60 8.45
C GLU A 82 -2.54 7.50 9.97
N ILE A 83 -3.75 7.49 10.56
CA ILE A 83 -3.91 7.21 11.99
C ILE A 83 -3.77 5.71 12.21
N ILE A 84 -2.78 5.32 13.01
CA ILE A 84 -2.46 3.93 13.32
C ILE A 84 -2.82 3.55 14.77
N GLN A 85 -2.98 4.53 15.64
CA GLN A 85 -3.35 4.31 17.04
C GLN A 85 -4.07 5.54 17.61
N GLU A 86 -4.93 5.32 18.61
CA GLU A 86 -5.63 6.35 19.34
C GLU A 86 -5.39 6.24 20.83
N PHE A 87 -5.24 7.36 21.50
CA PHE A 87 -5.18 7.47 22.95
C PHE A 87 -5.83 8.81 23.37
N ASP A 88 -6.95 8.75 24.08
CA ASP A 88 -7.74 9.91 24.47
C ASP A 88 -7.98 10.86 23.27
N THR A 89 -7.55 12.10 23.35
CA THR A 89 -7.64 13.11 22.28
C THR A 89 -6.46 13.08 21.31
N TRP A 90 -5.51 12.14 21.48
CA TRP A 90 -4.30 12.05 20.67
C TRP A 90 -4.39 10.90 19.67
N ARG A 91 -3.76 11.12 18.52
CA ARG A 91 -3.68 10.14 17.41
C ARG A 91 -2.23 9.93 17.07
N ARG A 92 -1.80 8.67 17.11
CA ARG A 92 -0.51 8.31 16.53
C ARG A 92 -0.69 8.24 15.04
N VAL A 93 0.05 9.06 14.33
CA VAL A 93 -0.02 9.17 12.88
C VAL A 93 1.27 8.70 12.25
N ARG A 94 1.16 8.23 10.99
CA ARG A 94 2.28 7.93 10.11
C ARG A 94 2.16 8.82 8.88
N ASP A 95 3.27 9.40 8.44
CA ASP A 95 3.33 10.15 7.19
C ASP A 95 3.75 9.28 6.00
N ALA A 96 3.84 9.88 4.80
CA ALA A 96 4.18 9.18 3.56
C ALA A 96 5.63 8.67 3.49
N ASP A 97 6.49 9.19 4.34
CA ASP A 97 7.91 8.79 4.44
C ASP A 97 8.12 7.74 5.55
N GLY A 98 7.03 7.36 6.25
CA GLY A 98 7.02 6.35 7.30
C GLY A 98 7.32 6.89 8.70
N SER A 99 7.50 8.21 8.87
CA SER A 99 7.72 8.83 10.18
C SER A 99 6.44 8.80 11.01
N GLU A 100 6.58 8.51 12.31
CA GLU A 100 5.45 8.36 13.22
C GLU A 100 5.53 9.35 14.38
N GLY A 101 4.39 9.79 14.88
CA GLY A 101 4.31 10.64 16.07
C GLY A 101 2.89 10.93 16.47
N TRP A 102 2.72 11.66 17.57
CA TRP A 102 1.42 11.94 18.17
C TRP A 102 0.95 13.36 17.84
N ILE A 103 -0.24 13.47 17.31
CA ILE A 103 -0.92 14.72 16.98
C ILE A 103 -2.27 14.78 17.69
N ASN A 104 -2.62 15.93 18.24
CA ASN A 104 -3.94 16.12 18.82
C ASN A 104 -5.01 16.06 17.72
N GLN A 105 -6.12 15.34 17.96
CA GLN A 105 -7.20 15.14 16.98
C GLN A 105 -7.82 16.45 16.48
N SER A 106 -7.81 17.52 17.28
CA SER A 106 -8.33 18.83 16.89
C SER A 106 -7.59 19.45 15.69
N LEU A 107 -6.35 19.01 15.44
CA LEU A 107 -5.50 19.43 14.32
C LEU A 107 -5.65 18.55 13.07
N LEU A 108 -6.50 17.51 13.15
CA LEU A 108 -6.78 16.58 12.07
C LEU A 108 -8.16 16.82 11.47
N SER A 109 -8.30 16.51 10.19
CA SER A 109 -9.54 16.65 9.42
C SER A 109 -9.84 15.33 8.70
N GLY A 110 -11.13 14.96 8.63
CA GLY A 110 -11.57 13.83 7.79
C GLY A 110 -11.48 14.06 6.28
N ARG A 111 -11.11 15.29 5.84
CA ARG A 111 -10.91 15.59 4.41
C ARG A 111 -9.84 14.67 3.85
N ARG A 112 -10.15 14.00 2.75
CA ARG A 112 -9.26 13.04 2.11
C ARG A 112 -8.34 13.76 1.13
N THR A 113 -7.07 13.67 1.40
CA THR A 113 -5.99 14.12 0.51
C THR A 113 -5.04 12.97 0.26
N ALA A 114 -4.22 13.08 -0.78
CA ALA A 114 -3.22 12.07 -1.09
C ALA A 114 -1.97 12.69 -1.72
N ILE A 115 -0.87 11.95 -1.67
CA ILE A 115 0.38 12.26 -2.35
C ILE A 115 0.58 11.26 -3.49
N VAL A 116 0.89 11.76 -4.67
CA VAL A 116 1.16 10.94 -5.85
C VAL A 116 2.55 10.31 -5.72
N ALA A 117 2.61 8.99 -5.77
CA ALA A 117 3.82 8.16 -5.77
C ALA A 117 4.97 8.69 -4.88
N PRO A 118 4.77 8.92 -3.57
CA PRO A 118 5.80 9.53 -2.71
C PRO A 118 7.10 8.72 -2.71
N TRP A 119 7.04 7.42 -2.87
CA TRP A 119 8.20 6.51 -2.96
C TRP A 119 9.05 6.68 -4.23
N GLN A 120 8.57 7.45 -5.22
CA GLN A 120 9.29 7.81 -6.44
C GLN A 120 9.84 9.24 -6.42
N ARG A 121 9.62 10.00 -5.34
CA ARG A 121 10.08 11.39 -5.21
C ARG A 121 11.59 11.48 -5.45
N GLY A 122 12.00 12.40 -6.34
CA GLY A 122 13.41 12.61 -6.70
C GLY A 122 14.03 11.54 -7.60
N LYS A 123 13.25 10.55 -8.06
CA LYS A 123 13.76 9.47 -8.95
C LYS A 123 13.44 9.70 -10.43
N GLY A 124 12.95 10.89 -10.81
CA GLY A 124 12.71 11.26 -12.21
C GLY A 124 11.50 10.60 -12.86
N GLY A 125 10.51 10.14 -12.08
CA GLY A 125 9.28 9.57 -12.62
C GLY A 125 8.24 10.63 -12.98
N GLN A 126 7.27 10.25 -13.80
CA GLN A 126 6.09 11.04 -14.13
C GLN A 126 4.85 10.15 -14.03
N VAL A 127 3.74 10.72 -13.61
CA VAL A 127 2.45 10.03 -13.48
C VAL A 127 1.40 10.77 -14.31
N ASN A 128 0.74 10.08 -15.21
CA ASN A 128 -0.30 10.67 -16.06
C ASN A 128 -1.61 10.81 -15.28
N LEU A 129 -2.10 12.05 -15.15
CA LEU A 129 -3.45 12.34 -14.71
C LEU A 129 -4.39 12.15 -15.90
N LEU A 130 -5.34 11.24 -15.81
CA LEU A 130 -6.17 10.79 -16.92
C LEU A 130 -7.55 11.43 -16.88
N LYS A 131 -8.22 11.53 -18.02
CA LYS A 131 -9.58 12.08 -18.15
C LYS A 131 -10.65 11.17 -17.52
N GLY A 132 -10.38 9.88 -17.42
CA GLY A 132 -11.31 8.87 -16.89
C GLY A 132 -10.57 7.71 -16.22
N PRO A 133 -11.29 6.81 -15.53
CA PRO A 133 -10.74 5.66 -14.81
C PRO A 133 -10.37 4.52 -15.78
N ASP A 134 -9.51 4.78 -16.73
CA ASP A 134 -9.03 3.85 -17.74
C ASP A 134 -7.58 4.21 -18.10
N LYS A 135 -6.71 3.20 -18.21
CA LYS A 135 -5.29 3.37 -18.56
C LYS A 135 -5.07 3.98 -19.96
N ASP A 136 -6.03 3.79 -20.87
CA ASP A 136 -5.98 4.30 -22.25
C ASP A 136 -6.72 5.64 -22.41
N ALA A 137 -7.25 6.20 -21.31
CA ALA A 137 -7.91 7.49 -21.31
C ALA A 137 -6.91 8.62 -21.62
N ARG A 138 -7.43 9.69 -22.25
CA ARG A 138 -6.62 10.86 -22.59
C ARG A 138 -5.94 11.46 -21.36
N VAL A 139 -4.67 11.80 -21.47
CA VAL A 139 -3.91 12.51 -20.45
C VAL A 139 -4.42 13.95 -20.32
N VAL A 140 -4.75 14.37 -19.11
CA VAL A 140 -5.16 15.74 -18.74
C VAL A 140 -3.95 16.56 -18.33
N ALA A 141 -3.07 15.97 -17.52
CA ALA A 141 -1.84 16.58 -17.05
C ALA A 141 -0.79 15.51 -16.73
N ILE A 142 0.47 15.90 -16.71
CA ILE A 142 1.57 15.08 -16.22
C ILE A 142 1.92 15.59 -14.82
N VAL A 143 1.98 14.69 -13.85
CA VAL A 143 2.18 14.98 -12.43
C VAL A 143 3.50 14.40 -11.96
N GLU A 144 4.28 15.20 -11.23
CA GLU A 144 5.51 14.72 -10.60
C GLU A 144 5.21 13.93 -9.32
N PRO A 145 6.00 12.88 -9.02
CA PRO A 145 5.94 12.19 -7.75
C PRO A 145 6.14 13.12 -6.55
N GLY A 146 5.28 12.99 -5.54
CA GLY A 146 5.29 13.83 -4.35
C GLY A 146 4.30 15.01 -4.40
N VAL A 147 3.66 15.26 -5.54
CA VAL A 147 2.57 16.25 -5.63
C VAL A 147 1.38 15.79 -4.78
N MET A 148 0.84 16.70 -4.00
CA MET A 148 -0.31 16.45 -3.14
C MET A 148 -1.58 17.04 -3.75
N GLY A 149 -2.69 16.32 -3.63
CA GLY A 149 -4.01 16.78 -4.06
C GLY A 149 -5.15 16.28 -3.19
N MET A 150 -6.35 16.73 -3.52
CA MET A 150 -7.59 16.35 -2.86
C MET A 150 -8.18 15.13 -3.59
N ILE A 151 -8.54 14.10 -2.84
CA ILE A 151 -9.34 12.99 -3.34
C ILE A 151 -10.80 13.45 -3.37
N LYS A 152 -11.46 13.31 -4.52
CA LYS A 152 -12.90 13.48 -4.69
C LYS A 152 -13.63 12.16 -4.48
N SER A 153 -13.13 11.11 -5.13
CA SER A 153 -13.68 9.77 -4.98
C SER A 153 -12.64 8.70 -5.33
N CYS A 154 -12.81 7.49 -4.81
CA CYS A 154 -12.09 6.31 -5.28
C CYS A 154 -13.08 5.14 -5.46
N ASP A 155 -12.89 4.34 -6.50
CA ASP A 155 -13.76 3.19 -6.82
C ASP A 155 -13.15 1.84 -6.39
N GLY A 156 -11.94 1.86 -5.87
CA GLY A 156 -11.15 0.70 -5.47
C GLY A 156 -10.01 0.36 -6.43
N GLN A 157 -9.99 0.93 -7.62
CA GLN A 157 -8.91 0.80 -8.60
C GLN A 157 -8.36 2.16 -9.03
N TRP A 158 -9.22 3.15 -9.10
CA TRP A 158 -8.91 4.51 -9.54
C TRP A 158 -9.39 5.53 -8.52
N CYS A 159 -8.67 6.65 -8.42
CA CYS A 159 -9.08 7.80 -7.62
C CYS A 159 -9.23 9.04 -8.51
N GLU A 160 -10.38 9.70 -8.45
CA GLU A 160 -10.56 11.05 -8.97
C GLU A 160 -9.94 12.04 -8.00
N MET A 161 -9.01 12.84 -8.49
CA MET A 161 -8.27 13.79 -7.67
C MET A 161 -8.21 15.16 -8.32
N THR A 162 -8.11 16.20 -7.49
CA THR A 162 -7.76 17.55 -7.92
C THR A 162 -6.32 17.85 -7.48
N LEU A 163 -5.45 18.14 -8.46
CA LEU A 163 -4.02 18.40 -8.30
C LEU A 163 -3.72 19.74 -9.00
N ASP A 164 -3.29 20.74 -8.25
CA ASP A 164 -2.95 22.08 -8.77
C ASP A 164 -3.98 22.64 -9.76
N GLY A 165 -5.28 22.51 -9.42
CA GLY A 165 -6.39 22.98 -10.24
C GLY A 165 -6.83 22.06 -11.37
N HIS A 166 -6.10 20.99 -11.67
CA HIS A 166 -6.47 19.98 -12.63
C HIS A 166 -7.20 18.82 -11.97
N THR A 167 -8.35 18.44 -12.51
CA THR A 167 -9.11 17.27 -12.03
C THR A 167 -8.99 16.14 -13.02
N GLY A 168 -8.70 14.95 -12.51
CA GLY A 168 -8.59 13.74 -13.31
C GLY A 168 -8.41 12.49 -12.44
N TRP A 169 -8.08 11.39 -13.08
CA TRP A 169 -8.03 10.06 -12.51
C TRP A 169 -6.59 9.53 -12.43
N LEU A 170 -6.26 8.95 -11.30
CA LEU A 170 -5.02 8.22 -11.08
C LEU A 170 -5.33 6.78 -10.64
N ALA A 171 -4.49 5.83 -11.06
CA ALA A 171 -4.57 4.49 -10.51
C ALA A 171 -4.32 4.55 -8.99
N GLN A 172 -5.14 3.86 -8.22
CA GLN A 172 -5.05 3.89 -6.75
C GLN A 172 -3.70 3.36 -6.24
N SER A 173 -3.05 2.49 -7.01
CA SER A 173 -1.72 1.95 -6.71
C SER A 173 -0.59 3.00 -6.72
N VAL A 174 -0.80 4.17 -7.32
CA VAL A 174 0.18 5.27 -7.33
C VAL A 174 -0.19 6.41 -6.38
N VAL A 175 -1.13 6.16 -5.46
CA VAL A 175 -1.65 7.17 -4.54
C VAL A 175 -1.39 6.74 -3.09
N TRP A 176 -0.78 7.59 -2.27
CA TRP A 176 -0.69 7.43 -0.82
C TRP A 176 -1.68 8.37 -0.14
N GLY A 177 -2.68 7.83 0.52
CA GLY A 177 -3.83 8.54 1.09
C GLY A 177 -5.15 7.79 0.89
N ALA A 178 -5.09 6.66 0.16
CA ALA A 178 -6.17 5.69 0.04
C ALA A 178 -5.59 4.27 0.04
N TYR A 179 -6.27 3.31 0.70
CA TYR A 179 -5.84 1.92 0.73
C TYR A 179 -6.17 1.21 -0.58
N PRO A 180 -5.38 0.20 -0.99
CA PRO A 180 -5.74 -0.62 -2.14
C PRO A 180 -7.15 -1.21 -1.99
N GLY A 181 -8.00 -1.01 -2.97
CA GLY A 181 -9.39 -1.46 -2.95
C GLY A 181 -10.36 -0.58 -2.15
N GLU A 182 -9.88 0.46 -1.46
CA GLU A 182 -10.73 1.37 -0.70
C GLU A 182 -11.64 2.18 -1.64
N ARG A 183 -12.91 2.27 -1.26
CA ARG A 183 -13.89 3.13 -1.93
C ARG A 183 -14.08 4.38 -1.09
N VAL A 184 -13.75 5.53 -1.66
CA VAL A 184 -13.95 6.86 -1.06
C VAL A 184 -15.06 7.55 -1.81
N LYS A 185 -16.04 8.08 -1.07
CA LYS A 185 -17.10 8.94 -1.61
C LYS A 185 -16.98 10.30 -0.94
N ASP A 186 -17.14 11.36 -1.71
CA ASP A 186 -17.25 12.72 -1.21
C ASP A 186 -18.61 12.92 -0.51
#